data_2840394f1affc2339223f6bb9df64cea
#
_entry.id   2840394f1affc2339223f6bb9df64cea
#
_cell.length_a   1.000
_cell.length_b   1.000
_cell.length_c   1.000
_cell.angle_alpha   90.00
_cell.angle_beta   90.00
_cell.angle_gamma   90.00
#
_symmetry.space_group_name_H-M   'P 1'
#
loop_
_entity.id
_entity.type
_entity.pdbx_description
1 polymer ?
#
loop_
_entity_poly.entity_id
_entity_poly.type
_entity_poly.pdbx_seq_one_letter_code
_entity_poly.pdbx_strand_id
1 'polypeptide(L)'
;MKFNSGPAFHICRLPAFTFMLVSLISFEVLANPHEYMLANGLKIVVKEDHRSPVVISQIWYKAGSIDELNGTTGVAHVLEHMMFKGTKNVSSGEFSKKIAAIGGRDNAFTSRDFTGYFQQLHKSELALAMKLEADRMRNLILTKEEFAKEIKVVMEERRLRTDDQPHALVYEKMMSVAYQSHPYRRPIVGWMNDLENMTVDDAQEWYDRWYAPNNAVLVVVGDVDPKEVFSLAQKYYGEIKSRPIASLALRKPQTEVTQAGIKRLQVKAPAQMPYLVMGYHAPVLQDANADWEPYALEMLVGVLDGNESARLNKELVRDQQIASSINAEYDATGRGPGMFFLSGTPSEGRSVAELEGALRNEIKRLISAGVTEKELRRVRAQVVSGHVFQLDSMFYQAMQIGQLESVGLSYRDLDTIIKKLQTVTAKQIREVAIKYLIDDSLTVAILDPQPLEQRAAIPASTKLRH
;
A
#
# COMPACT_ATOMS: atom_id res chain seq x y z
N MET A 1 -88.18 5.00 -39.67
CA MET A 1 -88.66 3.61 -39.78
C MET A 1 -87.66 2.69 -39.05
N LYS A 2 -88.17 2.04 -38.02
CA LYS A 2 -87.91 0.70 -37.51
C LYS A 2 -86.39 0.33 -37.31
N PHE A 3 -85.90 0.30 -36.09
CA PHE A 3 -85.76 -0.89 -35.21
C PHE A 3 -84.76 -1.94 -35.65
N ASN A 4 -83.70 -2.22 -34.85
CA ASN A 4 -83.76 -3.46 -34.05
C ASN A 4 -82.68 -3.52 -33.00
N SER A 5 -83.04 -3.95 -31.82
CA SER A 5 -82.30 -4.26 -30.64
C SER A 5 -81.46 -5.52 -30.76
N GLY A 6 -80.27 -5.54 -30.21
CA GLY A 6 -79.46 -6.75 -30.06
C GLY A 6 -78.71 -6.72 -28.71
N PRO A 7 -78.27 -7.83 -28.14
CA PRO A 7 -78.35 -8.16 -26.74
C PRO A 7 -77.19 -7.74 -25.88
N ALA A 8 -77.48 -7.60 -24.59
CA ALA A 8 -76.55 -7.28 -23.51
C ALA A 8 -75.51 -8.37 -23.30
N PHE A 9 -74.22 -8.00 -23.34
CA PHE A 9 -73.12 -8.85 -22.87
C PHE A 9 -72.87 -8.59 -21.37
N HIS A 10 -73.02 -9.65 -20.58
CA HIS A 10 -72.59 -9.70 -19.18
C HIS A 10 -71.08 -9.74 -19.09
N ILE A 11 -70.47 -8.70 -18.56
CA ILE A 11 -69.07 -8.68 -18.23
C ILE A 11 -68.86 -9.34 -16.85
N CYS A 12 -68.32 -10.53 -16.89
CA CYS A 12 -67.85 -11.27 -15.70
C CYS A 12 -66.65 -10.54 -15.11
N ARG A 13 -66.76 -9.94 -13.94
CA ARG A 13 -65.63 -9.37 -13.20
C ARG A 13 -64.84 -10.50 -12.56
N LEU A 14 -63.65 -10.77 -13.07
CA LEU A 14 -62.60 -11.52 -12.34
C LEU A 14 -61.94 -10.62 -11.33
N PRO A 15 -61.67 -11.08 -10.09
CA PRO A 15 -60.87 -10.32 -9.10
C PRO A 15 -59.40 -10.34 -9.53
N ALA A 16 -58.82 -9.15 -9.68
CA ALA A 16 -57.39 -8.96 -9.87
C ALA A 16 -56.64 -9.38 -8.60
N PHE A 17 -56.01 -10.53 -8.61
CA PHE A 17 -54.99 -10.90 -7.60
C PHE A 17 -53.73 -10.12 -7.91
N THR A 18 -53.50 -9.03 -7.16
CA THR A 18 -52.24 -8.30 -7.18
C THR A 18 -51.18 -9.12 -6.44
N PHE A 19 -50.33 -9.83 -7.22
CA PHE A 19 -49.15 -10.48 -6.70
C PHE A 19 -48.14 -9.35 -6.32
N MET A 20 -48.07 -9.02 -5.05
CA MET A 20 -47.05 -8.13 -4.51
C MET A 20 -45.72 -8.91 -4.43
N LEU A 21 -44.89 -8.73 -5.47
CA LEU A 21 -43.53 -9.28 -5.50
C LEU A 21 -42.70 -8.50 -4.48
N VAL A 22 -42.63 -9.01 -3.26
CA VAL A 22 -41.68 -8.52 -2.25
C VAL A 22 -40.31 -9.00 -2.70
N SER A 23 -39.58 -8.14 -3.43
CA SER A 23 -38.15 -8.33 -3.65
C SER A 23 -37.46 -8.23 -2.30
N LEU A 24 -37.15 -9.36 -1.71
CA LEU A 24 -36.16 -9.46 -0.62
C LEU A 24 -34.84 -9.01 -1.22
N ILE A 25 -34.53 -7.71 -1.09
CA ILE A 25 -33.19 -7.19 -1.24
C ILE A 25 -32.44 -7.75 -0.02
N SER A 26 -31.77 -8.87 -0.20
CA SER A 26 -30.78 -9.35 0.74
C SER A 26 -29.69 -8.28 0.78
N PHE A 27 -29.72 -7.39 1.76
CA PHE A 27 -28.52 -6.67 2.15
C PHE A 27 -27.56 -7.75 2.66
N GLU A 28 -26.61 -8.14 1.82
CA GLU A 28 -25.44 -8.85 2.31
C GLU A 28 -24.79 -7.93 3.33
N VAL A 29 -25.03 -8.23 4.59
CA VAL A 29 -24.26 -7.65 5.70
C VAL A 29 -22.84 -8.13 5.45
N LEU A 30 -21.97 -7.22 5.02
CA LEU A 30 -20.53 -7.49 4.97
C LEU A 30 -20.14 -8.04 6.34
N ALA A 31 -19.82 -9.34 6.40
CA ALA A 31 -19.55 -10.00 7.66
C ALA A 31 -18.40 -9.28 8.36
N ASN A 32 -18.59 -8.93 9.63
CA ASN A 32 -17.50 -8.37 10.44
C ASN A 32 -16.38 -9.41 10.54
N PRO A 33 -15.10 -9.01 10.41
CA PRO A 33 -14.01 -9.96 10.56
C PRO A 33 -14.02 -10.61 11.94
N HIS A 34 -13.71 -11.91 11.98
CA HIS A 34 -13.53 -12.68 13.19
C HIS A 34 -12.05 -12.64 13.60
N GLU A 35 -11.80 -12.49 14.89
CA GLU A 35 -10.45 -12.41 15.43
C GLU A 35 -10.19 -13.52 16.42
N TYR A 36 -9.00 -14.08 16.36
CA TYR A 36 -8.52 -15.08 17.30
C TYR A 36 -7.02 -14.85 17.59
N MET A 37 -6.59 -15.22 18.81
CA MET A 37 -5.18 -15.14 19.23
C MET A 37 -4.72 -16.52 19.68
N LEU A 38 -3.69 -17.06 19.04
CA LEU A 38 -3.05 -18.29 19.49
C LEU A 38 -2.24 -18.06 20.77
N ALA A 39 -2.01 -19.11 21.54
CA ALA A 39 -1.23 -19.05 22.79
C ALA A 39 0.21 -18.54 22.57
N ASN A 40 0.77 -18.73 21.36
CA ASN A 40 2.09 -18.23 20.97
C ASN A 40 2.09 -16.77 20.48
N GLY A 41 0.95 -16.07 20.55
CA GLY A 41 0.82 -14.66 20.19
C GLY A 41 0.54 -14.39 18.71
N LEU A 42 0.30 -15.40 17.87
CA LEU A 42 -0.15 -15.17 16.50
C LEU A 42 -1.59 -14.65 16.50
N LYS A 43 -1.79 -13.45 15.98
CA LYS A 43 -3.11 -12.88 15.72
C LYS A 43 -3.65 -13.42 14.40
N ILE A 44 -4.91 -13.82 14.38
CA ILE A 44 -5.61 -14.34 13.21
C ILE A 44 -6.84 -13.46 12.98
N VAL A 45 -7.00 -12.95 11.77
CA VAL A 45 -8.19 -12.20 11.35
C VAL A 45 -8.78 -12.90 10.14
N VAL A 46 -10.05 -13.30 10.26
CA VAL A 46 -10.79 -14.00 9.20
C VAL A 46 -11.98 -13.17 8.77
N LYS A 47 -12.12 -12.92 7.49
CA LYS A 47 -13.28 -12.27 6.89
C LYS A 47 -13.92 -13.18 5.86
N GLU A 48 -15.18 -13.54 6.10
CA GLU A 48 -15.97 -14.36 5.17
C GLU A 48 -16.36 -13.54 3.93
N ASP A 49 -16.21 -14.14 2.76
CA ASP A 49 -16.68 -13.62 1.49
C ASP A 49 -17.00 -14.79 0.56
N HIS A 50 -18.28 -15.16 0.50
CA HIS A 50 -18.77 -16.35 -0.21
C HIS A 50 -19.13 -16.12 -1.67
N ARG A 51 -18.75 -14.97 -2.27
CA ARG A 51 -19.07 -14.63 -3.67
C ARG A 51 -18.38 -15.54 -4.69
N SER A 52 -17.28 -16.16 -4.33
CA SER A 52 -16.57 -17.15 -5.17
C SER A 52 -15.81 -18.16 -4.30
N PRO A 53 -15.54 -19.38 -4.78
CA PRO A 53 -14.86 -20.43 -4.02
C PRO A 53 -13.34 -20.19 -3.90
N VAL A 54 -12.93 -18.96 -3.66
CA VAL A 54 -11.54 -18.51 -3.56
C VAL A 54 -11.24 -18.06 -2.14
N VAL A 55 -10.01 -18.26 -1.72
CA VAL A 55 -9.48 -17.73 -0.45
C VAL A 55 -8.15 -17.03 -0.69
N ILE A 56 -7.96 -15.92 0.02
CA ILE A 56 -6.71 -15.19 0.15
C ILE A 56 -6.17 -15.47 1.56
N SER A 57 -4.98 -16.04 1.65
CA SER A 57 -4.26 -16.21 2.91
C SER A 57 -3.03 -15.33 2.89
N GLN A 58 -2.86 -14.47 3.89
CA GLN A 58 -1.72 -13.57 4.00
C GLN A 58 -1.11 -13.67 5.39
N ILE A 59 0.21 -13.77 5.47
CA ILE A 59 0.96 -13.60 6.71
C ILE A 59 1.76 -12.30 6.65
N TRP A 60 1.63 -11.48 7.68
CA TRP A 60 2.25 -10.17 7.78
C TRP A 60 3.19 -10.14 8.97
N TYR A 61 4.48 -9.88 8.72
CA TYR A 61 5.47 -9.66 9.78
C TYR A 61 5.62 -8.17 10.02
N LYS A 62 5.52 -7.75 11.28
CA LYS A 62 5.62 -6.34 11.72
C LYS A 62 7.10 -5.90 11.77
N ALA A 63 7.78 -6.11 10.66
CA ALA A 63 9.17 -5.72 10.44
C ALA A 63 9.41 -5.40 8.96
N GLY A 64 10.04 -4.27 8.71
CA GLY A 64 10.37 -3.75 7.39
C GLY A 64 11.64 -2.89 7.45
N SER A 65 11.91 -2.09 6.43
CA SER A 65 13.16 -1.32 6.36
C SER A 65 13.35 -0.30 7.48
N ILE A 66 12.29 0.08 8.20
CA ILE A 66 12.37 0.91 9.40
C ILE A 66 13.17 0.26 10.54
N ASP A 67 13.14 -1.08 10.60
CA ASP A 67 13.79 -1.86 11.66
C ASP A 67 15.23 -2.26 11.31
N GLU A 68 15.71 -1.93 10.09
CA GLU A 68 17.07 -2.20 9.63
C GLU A 68 18.12 -1.26 10.25
N LEU A 69 19.38 -1.63 10.09
CA LEU A 69 20.53 -0.82 10.51
C LEU A 69 21.35 -0.40 9.29
N ASN A 70 22.13 0.68 9.41
CA ASN A 70 23.13 1.03 8.42
C ASN A 70 24.20 -0.08 8.36
N GLY A 71 24.63 -0.44 7.16
CA GLY A 71 25.53 -1.57 6.90
C GLY A 71 24.79 -2.85 6.49
N THR A 72 23.49 -2.96 6.80
CA THR A 72 22.64 -4.10 6.43
C THR A 72 21.29 -3.64 5.87
N THR A 73 21.23 -2.46 5.25
CA THR A 73 20.00 -1.97 4.63
C THR A 73 19.61 -2.87 3.46
N GLY A 74 18.30 -3.14 3.32
CA GLY A 74 17.76 -4.07 2.33
C GLY A 74 17.65 -5.51 2.82
N VAL A 75 18.11 -5.82 4.06
CA VAL A 75 18.07 -7.20 4.57
C VAL A 75 16.65 -7.76 4.68
N ALA A 76 15.64 -6.91 4.96
CA ALA A 76 14.24 -7.32 4.96
C ALA A 76 13.80 -7.81 3.57
N HIS A 77 14.17 -7.08 2.51
CA HIS A 77 13.87 -7.42 1.13
C HIS A 77 14.69 -8.64 0.64
N VAL A 78 15.96 -8.71 0.99
CA VAL A 78 16.80 -9.90 0.69
C VAL A 78 16.23 -11.15 1.35
N LEU A 79 15.76 -11.06 2.60
CA LEU A 79 15.12 -12.19 3.25
C LEU A 79 13.79 -12.55 2.59
N GLU A 80 13.00 -11.57 2.10
CA GLU A 80 11.80 -11.86 1.32
C GLU A 80 12.10 -12.82 0.17
N HIS A 81 13.14 -12.55 -0.63
CA HIS A 81 13.60 -13.42 -1.70
C HIS A 81 14.05 -14.80 -1.19
N MET A 82 14.80 -14.81 -0.10
CA MET A 82 15.32 -16.04 0.49
C MET A 82 14.22 -16.95 1.06
N MET A 83 13.06 -16.41 1.43
CA MET A 83 11.91 -17.18 1.92
C MET A 83 11.35 -18.18 0.90
N PHE A 84 11.69 -18.04 -0.38
CA PHE A 84 11.32 -18.97 -1.45
C PHE A 84 12.39 -20.02 -1.77
N LYS A 85 13.53 -19.97 -1.06
CA LYS A 85 14.72 -20.81 -1.37
C LYS A 85 14.81 -22.12 -0.58
N GLY A 86 13.72 -22.46 0.12
CA GLY A 86 13.54 -23.79 0.73
C GLY A 86 13.56 -23.80 2.24
N THR A 87 13.03 -24.89 2.76
CA THR A 87 12.94 -25.20 4.18
C THR A 87 13.51 -26.61 4.43
N LYS A 88 13.47 -27.08 5.66
CA LYS A 88 13.79 -28.46 6.00
C LYS A 88 12.89 -29.49 5.28
N ASN A 89 11.67 -29.10 4.92
CA ASN A 89 10.64 -29.99 4.41
C ASN A 89 10.29 -29.74 2.93
N VAL A 90 10.69 -28.59 2.39
CA VAL A 90 10.35 -28.15 1.03
C VAL A 90 11.60 -27.60 0.37
N SER A 91 12.02 -28.19 -0.75
CA SER A 91 13.23 -27.77 -1.48
C SER A 91 13.06 -26.39 -2.14
N SER A 92 14.18 -25.78 -2.52
CA SER A 92 14.20 -24.47 -3.21
C SER A 92 13.28 -24.45 -4.43
N GLY A 93 12.40 -23.41 -4.51
CA GLY A 93 11.43 -23.23 -5.59
C GLY A 93 10.22 -24.17 -5.58
N GLU A 94 10.18 -25.19 -4.70
CA GLU A 94 9.06 -26.13 -4.63
C GLU A 94 7.82 -25.55 -3.96
N PHE A 95 7.98 -24.50 -3.14
CA PHE A 95 6.82 -23.81 -2.54
C PHE A 95 5.88 -23.30 -3.64
N SER A 96 6.36 -22.41 -4.49
CA SER A 96 5.57 -21.82 -5.59
C SER A 96 5.09 -22.86 -6.60
N LYS A 97 5.88 -23.89 -6.89
CA LYS A 97 5.45 -25.00 -7.75
C LYS A 97 4.26 -25.76 -7.16
N LYS A 98 4.26 -26.02 -5.84
CA LYS A 98 3.14 -26.68 -5.15
C LYS A 98 1.88 -25.83 -5.18
N ILE A 99 2.01 -24.52 -4.95
CA ILE A 99 0.88 -23.59 -5.04
C ILE A 99 0.37 -23.50 -6.48
N ALA A 100 1.24 -23.38 -7.48
CA ALA A 100 0.84 -23.35 -8.88
C ALA A 100 0.18 -24.66 -9.34
N ALA A 101 0.64 -25.82 -8.86
CA ALA A 101 0.08 -27.13 -9.22
C ALA A 101 -1.38 -27.32 -8.79
N ILE A 102 -1.83 -26.59 -7.76
CA ILE A 102 -3.24 -26.57 -7.31
C ILE A 102 -4.03 -25.39 -7.88
N GLY A 103 -3.50 -24.71 -8.91
CA GLY A 103 -4.15 -23.55 -9.55
C GLY A 103 -4.07 -22.26 -8.72
N GLY A 104 -3.26 -22.24 -7.68
CA GLY A 104 -3.00 -21.06 -6.85
C GLY A 104 -1.90 -20.18 -7.41
N ARG A 105 -1.75 -19.02 -6.80
CA ARG A 105 -0.61 -18.10 -7.00
C ARG A 105 -0.13 -17.59 -5.65
N ASP A 106 1.16 -17.36 -5.56
CA ASP A 106 1.81 -16.81 -4.38
C ASP A 106 2.73 -15.65 -4.78
N ASN A 107 2.97 -14.76 -3.86
CA ASN A 107 3.96 -13.71 -3.96
C ASN A 107 4.24 -13.12 -2.58
N ALA A 108 5.13 -12.13 -2.54
CA ALA A 108 5.48 -11.39 -1.33
C ALA A 108 5.70 -9.90 -1.65
N PHE A 109 5.82 -9.11 -0.61
CA PHE A 109 6.16 -7.70 -0.70
C PHE A 109 6.82 -7.23 0.61
N THR A 110 7.82 -6.38 0.47
CA THR A 110 8.47 -5.68 1.59
C THR A 110 8.18 -4.19 1.50
N SER A 111 7.81 -3.60 2.62
CA SER A 111 7.63 -2.16 2.76
C SER A 111 8.57 -1.57 3.81
N ARG A 112 8.37 -0.28 4.12
CA ARG A 112 9.08 0.35 5.24
C ARG A 112 8.71 -0.27 6.58
N ASP A 113 7.47 -0.66 6.78
CA ASP A 113 6.89 -0.98 8.09
C ASP A 113 6.64 -2.46 8.32
N PHE A 114 6.56 -3.24 7.26
CA PHE A 114 6.19 -4.65 7.30
C PHE A 114 6.72 -5.43 6.09
N THR A 115 6.70 -6.76 6.21
CA THR A 115 6.89 -7.71 5.11
C THR A 115 5.71 -8.67 5.10
N GLY A 116 5.08 -8.86 3.93
CA GLY A 116 3.91 -9.70 3.76
C GLY A 116 4.09 -10.78 2.72
N TYR A 117 3.49 -11.94 2.93
CA TYR A 117 3.46 -13.07 2.01
C TYR A 117 2.03 -13.49 1.79
N PHE A 118 1.64 -13.85 0.59
CA PHE A 118 0.29 -14.25 0.31
C PHE A 118 0.15 -15.42 -0.66
N GLN A 119 -0.95 -16.14 -0.51
CA GLN A 119 -1.43 -17.13 -1.45
C GLN A 119 -2.89 -16.83 -1.80
N GLN A 120 -3.21 -16.93 -3.08
CA GLN A 120 -4.57 -16.89 -3.58
C GLN A 120 -4.87 -18.22 -4.26
N LEU A 121 -5.90 -18.92 -3.81
CA LEU A 121 -6.17 -20.29 -4.25
C LEU A 121 -7.65 -20.69 -4.04
N HIS A 122 -8.03 -21.85 -4.54
CA HIS A 122 -9.34 -22.41 -4.25
C HIS A 122 -9.44 -22.78 -2.77
N LYS A 123 -10.59 -22.55 -2.14
CA LYS A 123 -10.80 -22.72 -0.70
C LYS A 123 -10.42 -24.10 -0.14
N SER A 124 -10.57 -25.18 -0.96
CA SER A 124 -10.19 -26.54 -0.55
C SER A 124 -8.71 -26.71 -0.24
N GLU A 125 -7.87 -25.80 -0.73
CA GLU A 125 -6.41 -25.86 -0.66
C GLU A 125 -5.82 -25.02 0.45
N LEU A 126 -6.64 -24.31 1.25
CA LEU A 126 -6.19 -23.45 2.33
C LEU A 126 -5.29 -24.19 3.33
N ALA A 127 -5.63 -25.45 3.65
CA ALA A 127 -4.85 -26.26 4.57
C ALA A 127 -3.41 -26.50 4.08
N LEU A 128 -3.23 -26.69 2.78
CA LEU A 128 -1.90 -26.85 2.16
C LEU A 128 -1.11 -25.53 2.23
N ALA A 129 -1.75 -24.40 1.86
CA ALA A 129 -1.12 -23.08 1.92
C ALA A 129 -0.65 -22.75 3.34
N MET A 130 -1.52 -22.92 4.37
CA MET A 130 -1.16 -22.68 5.77
C MET A 130 -0.02 -23.60 6.25
N LYS A 131 -0.02 -24.88 5.82
CA LYS A 131 1.04 -25.83 6.18
C LYS A 131 2.39 -25.37 5.62
N LEU A 132 2.43 -24.95 4.36
CA LEU A 132 3.65 -24.48 3.68
C LEU A 132 4.14 -23.17 4.29
N GLU A 133 3.23 -22.26 4.60
CA GLU A 133 3.54 -20.95 5.20
C GLU A 133 4.09 -21.11 6.63
N ALA A 134 3.48 -21.95 7.45
CA ALA A 134 3.95 -22.27 8.80
C ALA A 134 5.32 -22.96 8.77
N ASP A 135 5.58 -23.79 7.76
CA ASP A 135 6.87 -24.44 7.58
C ASP A 135 7.98 -23.42 7.31
N ARG A 136 7.77 -22.45 6.41
CA ARG A 136 8.78 -21.42 6.13
C ARG A 136 8.94 -20.40 7.27
N MET A 137 7.91 -20.16 8.09
CA MET A 137 8.06 -19.36 9.31
C MET A 137 9.02 -20.01 10.32
N ARG A 138 9.07 -21.35 10.37
CA ARG A 138 9.83 -22.10 11.39
C ARG A 138 11.13 -22.72 10.88
N ASN A 139 11.12 -23.25 9.68
CA ASN A 139 12.10 -24.22 9.17
C ASN A 139 12.88 -23.73 7.95
N LEU A 140 12.90 -22.41 7.69
CA LEU A 140 13.69 -21.84 6.60
C LEU A 140 15.15 -22.25 6.71
N ILE A 141 15.77 -22.59 5.58
CA ILE A 141 17.19 -22.89 5.48
C ILE A 141 17.83 -21.86 4.58
N LEU A 142 18.71 -21.05 5.15
CA LEU A 142 19.51 -20.09 4.40
C LEU A 142 20.90 -20.71 4.12
N THR A 143 21.16 -21.06 2.85
CA THR A 143 22.48 -21.56 2.44
C THR A 143 23.29 -20.46 1.81
N LYS A 144 24.63 -20.53 1.94
CA LYS A 144 25.55 -19.58 1.30
C LYS A 144 25.41 -19.60 -0.22
N GLU A 145 25.14 -20.79 -0.79
CA GLU A 145 25.00 -20.98 -2.24
C GLU A 145 23.76 -20.28 -2.80
N GLU A 146 22.58 -20.43 -2.15
CA GLU A 146 21.35 -19.75 -2.59
C GLU A 146 21.45 -18.25 -2.31
N PHE A 147 21.99 -17.85 -1.17
CA PHE A 147 22.19 -16.44 -0.85
C PHE A 147 23.10 -15.75 -1.89
N ALA A 148 24.23 -16.37 -2.27
CA ALA A 148 25.17 -15.80 -3.24
C ALA A 148 24.56 -15.63 -4.65
N LYS A 149 23.50 -16.38 -4.99
CA LYS A 149 22.73 -16.19 -6.22
C LYS A 149 21.72 -15.05 -6.03
N GLU A 150 20.97 -15.08 -4.95
CA GLU A 150 19.82 -14.22 -4.74
C GLU A 150 20.21 -12.77 -4.46
N ILE A 151 21.32 -12.55 -3.74
CA ILE A 151 21.81 -11.19 -3.51
C ILE A 151 22.16 -10.49 -4.85
N LYS A 152 22.63 -11.22 -5.86
CA LYS A 152 22.86 -10.67 -7.19
C LYS A 152 21.56 -10.31 -7.92
N VAL A 153 20.50 -11.11 -7.70
CA VAL A 153 19.16 -10.81 -8.24
C VAL A 153 18.64 -9.52 -7.62
N VAL A 154 18.75 -9.37 -6.29
CA VAL A 154 18.33 -8.14 -5.60
C VAL A 154 19.15 -6.92 -6.04
N MET A 155 20.48 -7.08 -6.22
CA MET A 155 21.31 -5.99 -6.75
C MET A 155 20.93 -5.60 -8.17
N GLU A 156 20.57 -6.56 -9.02
CA GLU A 156 20.11 -6.28 -10.37
C GLU A 156 18.72 -5.64 -10.37
N GLU A 157 17.83 -6.11 -9.51
CA GLU A 157 16.52 -5.46 -9.29
C GLU A 157 16.67 -4.01 -8.84
N ARG A 158 17.59 -3.72 -7.92
CA ARG A 158 17.93 -2.36 -7.53
C ARG A 158 18.36 -1.51 -8.73
N ARG A 159 19.25 -2.03 -9.59
CA ARG A 159 19.67 -1.33 -10.82
C ARG A 159 18.46 -1.02 -11.70
N LEU A 160 17.66 -2.04 -12.00
CA LEU A 160 16.50 -1.92 -12.90
C LEU A 160 15.40 -0.99 -12.38
N ARG A 161 15.13 -1.03 -11.08
CA ARG A 161 14.01 -0.30 -10.46
C ARG A 161 14.40 1.07 -9.90
N THR A 162 15.66 1.30 -9.60
CA THR A 162 16.12 2.55 -8.98
C THR A 162 17.22 3.23 -9.78
N ASP A 163 18.37 2.57 -9.97
CA ASP A 163 19.56 3.23 -10.52
C ASP A 163 19.38 3.61 -12.00
N ASP A 164 18.69 2.77 -12.78
CA ASP A 164 18.34 2.99 -14.18
C ASP A 164 17.00 3.75 -14.38
N GLN A 165 16.33 4.15 -13.29
CA GLN A 165 15.06 4.89 -13.31
C GLN A 165 15.24 6.29 -12.70
N PRO A 166 15.40 7.33 -13.53
CA PRO A 166 15.74 8.67 -13.04
C PRO A 166 14.76 9.21 -11.99
N HIS A 167 13.45 8.99 -12.14
CA HIS A 167 12.44 9.44 -11.18
C HIS A 167 12.55 8.70 -9.85
N ALA A 168 12.78 7.39 -9.87
CA ALA A 168 12.98 6.58 -8.65
C ALA A 168 14.26 7.00 -7.92
N LEU A 169 15.34 7.28 -8.67
CA LEU A 169 16.58 7.77 -8.11
C LEU A 169 16.41 9.14 -7.42
N VAL A 170 15.65 10.06 -8.06
CA VAL A 170 15.32 11.36 -7.44
C VAL A 170 14.55 11.17 -6.13
N TYR A 171 13.56 10.28 -6.13
CA TYR A 171 12.77 9.98 -4.93
C TYR A 171 13.64 9.39 -3.81
N GLU A 172 14.48 8.41 -4.11
CA GLU A 172 15.42 7.82 -3.14
C GLU A 172 16.35 8.87 -2.53
N LYS A 173 16.97 9.70 -3.37
CA LYS A 173 17.87 10.76 -2.90
C LYS A 173 17.11 11.81 -2.09
N MET A 174 15.89 12.15 -2.49
CA MET A 174 15.04 13.04 -1.74
C MET A 174 14.74 12.50 -0.33
N MET A 175 14.30 11.24 -0.23
CA MET A 175 14.02 10.61 1.07
C MET A 175 15.25 10.60 1.98
N SER A 176 16.44 10.34 1.42
CA SER A 176 17.70 10.34 2.18
C SER A 176 18.10 11.71 2.75
N VAL A 177 17.61 12.80 2.15
CA VAL A 177 17.83 14.19 2.58
C VAL A 177 16.68 14.70 3.45
N ALA A 178 15.44 14.35 3.09
CA ALA A 178 14.24 14.76 3.83
C ALA A 178 14.30 14.27 5.28
N TYR A 179 14.59 13.00 5.48
CA TYR A 179 14.75 12.41 6.80
C TYR A 179 16.21 12.45 7.26
N GLN A 180 16.48 13.14 8.36
CA GLN A 180 17.81 13.25 8.93
C GLN A 180 18.10 12.11 9.91
N SER A 181 17.19 11.83 10.81
CA SER A 181 17.34 10.81 11.87
C SER A 181 16.45 9.59 11.65
N HIS A 182 15.27 9.77 11.03
CA HIS A 182 14.30 8.68 10.88
C HIS A 182 14.75 7.63 9.85
N PRO A 183 14.56 6.34 10.11
CA PRO A 183 14.94 5.24 9.21
C PRO A 183 14.30 5.28 7.81
N TYR A 184 13.19 5.98 7.61
CA TYR A 184 12.56 6.14 6.29
C TYR A 184 13.46 6.83 5.24
N ARG A 185 14.60 7.35 5.66
CA ARG A 185 15.69 7.79 4.77
C ARG A 185 16.32 6.66 3.94
N ARG A 186 16.16 5.41 4.37
CA ARG A 186 16.77 4.23 3.73
C ARG A 186 15.86 3.68 2.65
N PRO A 187 16.41 3.26 1.50
CA PRO A 187 15.62 2.57 0.49
C PRO A 187 15.21 1.16 0.97
N ILE A 188 14.02 0.73 0.63
CA ILE A 188 13.51 -0.61 0.97
C ILE A 188 14.40 -1.70 0.36
N VAL A 189 14.87 -1.49 -0.88
CA VAL A 189 15.76 -2.43 -1.57
C VAL A 189 17.17 -2.46 -0.97
N GLY A 190 17.53 -1.49 -0.12
CA GLY A 190 18.86 -1.32 0.45
C GLY A 190 19.80 -0.47 -0.40
N TRP A 191 20.85 0.08 0.23
CA TRP A 191 21.94 0.74 -0.47
C TRP A 191 22.82 -0.31 -1.18
N MET A 192 23.33 0.00 -2.38
CA MET A 192 24.16 -0.94 -3.16
C MET A 192 25.38 -1.41 -2.37
N ASN A 193 26.08 -0.50 -1.68
CA ASN A 193 27.24 -0.85 -0.87
C ASN A 193 26.90 -1.80 0.29
N ASP A 194 25.71 -1.70 0.87
CA ASP A 194 25.28 -2.61 1.93
C ASP A 194 24.96 -4.00 1.33
N LEU A 195 24.29 -4.04 0.17
CA LEU A 195 24.00 -5.28 -0.55
C LEU A 195 25.26 -6.01 -1.00
N GLU A 196 26.30 -5.28 -1.47
CA GLU A 196 27.60 -5.83 -1.89
C GLU A 196 28.35 -6.50 -0.73
N ASN A 197 28.13 -6.05 0.50
CA ASN A 197 28.80 -6.54 1.70
C ASN A 197 27.93 -7.42 2.59
N MET A 198 26.64 -7.56 2.27
CA MET A 198 25.68 -8.37 3.04
C MET A 198 26.02 -9.86 2.97
N THR A 199 25.86 -10.53 4.07
CA THR A 199 26.12 -11.97 4.21
C THR A 199 24.85 -12.77 4.51
N VAL A 200 24.94 -14.08 4.36
CA VAL A 200 23.84 -14.98 4.74
C VAL A 200 23.57 -14.89 6.25
N ASP A 201 24.58 -14.60 7.06
CA ASP A 201 24.43 -14.49 8.52
C ASP A 201 23.60 -13.27 8.91
N ASP A 202 23.68 -12.15 8.16
CA ASP A 202 22.82 -10.98 8.34
C ASP A 202 21.34 -11.34 8.05
N ALA A 203 21.08 -12.08 6.98
CA ALA A 203 19.73 -12.55 6.66
C ALA A 203 19.21 -13.55 7.71
N GLN A 204 20.09 -14.43 8.23
CA GLN A 204 19.74 -15.37 9.30
C GLN A 204 19.41 -14.64 10.60
N GLU A 205 20.20 -13.62 10.98
CA GLU A 205 19.92 -12.79 12.16
C GLU A 205 18.57 -12.08 12.03
N TRP A 206 18.29 -11.52 10.84
CA TRP A 206 17.00 -10.88 10.56
C TRP A 206 15.82 -11.85 10.70
N TYR A 207 15.93 -13.04 10.09
CA TYR A 207 14.93 -14.09 10.22
C TYR A 207 14.73 -14.53 11.68
N ASP A 208 15.83 -14.77 12.38
CA ASP A 208 15.80 -15.19 13.78
C ASP A 208 15.20 -14.12 14.69
N ARG A 209 15.41 -12.87 14.37
CA ARG A 209 14.91 -11.74 15.16
C ARG A 209 13.43 -11.46 14.93
N TRP A 210 12.94 -11.50 13.70
CA TRP A 210 11.65 -10.91 13.38
C TRP A 210 10.56 -11.91 12.96
N TYR A 211 10.93 -13.11 12.45
CA TYR A 211 9.98 -14.08 11.92
C TYR A 211 9.49 -15.01 13.03
N ALA A 212 8.44 -14.59 13.72
CA ALA A 212 7.85 -15.33 14.82
C ALA A 212 6.34 -15.06 14.92
N PRO A 213 5.55 -16.00 15.48
CA PRO A 213 4.11 -15.86 15.60
C PRO A 213 3.67 -14.57 16.30
N ASN A 214 4.33 -14.20 17.40
CA ASN A 214 4.00 -13.00 18.18
C ASN A 214 4.43 -11.67 17.51
N ASN A 215 5.06 -11.71 16.34
CA ASN A 215 5.34 -10.56 15.51
C ASN A 215 4.58 -10.61 14.16
N ALA A 216 3.61 -11.52 14.03
CA ALA A 216 2.90 -11.74 12.80
C ALA A 216 1.38 -11.60 12.97
N VAL A 217 0.71 -11.32 11.86
CA VAL A 217 -0.75 -11.39 11.73
C VAL A 217 -1.09 -12.27 10.53
N LEU A 218 -1.91 -13.30 10.75
CA LEU A 218 -2.48 -14.12 9.69
C LEU A 218 -3.84 -13.54 9.31
N VAL A 219 -4.00 -13.16 8.06
CA VAL A 219 -5.24 -12.63 7.50
C VAL A 219 -5.78 -13.62 6.48
N VAL A 220 -7.03 -14.05 6.65
CA VAL A 220 -7.71 -14.96 5.71
C VAL A 220 -9.02 -14.32 5.28
N VAL A 221 -9.18 -14.12 3.97
CA VAL A 221 -10.41 -13.53 3.38
C VAL A 221 -10.89 -14.44 2.26
N GLY A 222 -12.17 -14.80 2.27
CA GLY A 222 -12.77 -15.60 1.20
C GLY A 222 -13.86 -16.55 1.66
N ASP A 223 -14.14 -17.56 0.85
CA ASP A 223 -15.18 -18.56 1.12
C ASP A 223 -14.70 -19.61 2.14
N VAL A 224 -14.72 -19.22 3.42
CA VAL A 224 -14.22 -20.01 4.53
C VAL A 224 -15.14 -19.95 5.75
N ASP A 225 -15.09 -20.97 6.60
CA ASP A 225 -15.67 -20.94 7.94
C ASP A 225 -14.56 -20.49 8.94
N PRO A 226 -14.78 -19.43 9.74
CA PRO A 226 -13.80 -18.94 10.70
C PRO A 226 -13.31 -19.98 11.70
N LYS A 227 -14.17 -20.89 12.15
CA LYS A 227 -13.79 -21.94 13.11
C LYS A 227 -12.85 -22.98 12.46
N GLU A 228 -13.08 -23.32 11.21
CA GLU A 228 -12.18 -24.19 10.44
C GLU A 228 -10.82 -23.51 10.23
N VAL A 229 -10.80 -22.24 9.88
CA VAL A 229 -9.56 -21.45 9.75
C VAL A 229 -8.79 -21.42 11.07
N PHE A 230 -9.46 -21.16 12.19
CA PHE A 230 -8.81 -21.15 13.51
C PHE A 230 -8.25 -22.54 13.87
N SER A 231 -8.97 -23.62 13.55
CA SER A 231 -8.49 -24.98 13.78
C SER A 231 -7.25 -25.31 12.95
N LEU A 232 -7.23 -24.89 11.66
CA LEU A 232 -6.07 -25.04 10.79
C LEU A 232 -4.89 -24.22 11.29
N ALA A 233 -5.12 -22.97 11.69
CA ALA A 233 -4.09 -22.11 12.25
C ALA A 233 -3.51 -22.69 13.56
N GLN A 234 -4.35 -23.17 14.47
CA GLN A 234 -3.90 -23.86 15.70
C GLN A 234 -3.05 -25.08 15.36
N LYS A 235 -3.47 -25.88 14.38
CA LYS A 235 -2.77 -27.09 13.95
C LYS A 235 -1.38 -26.82 13.39
N TYR A 236 -1.24 -25.80 12.53
CA TYR A 236 0.01 -25.57 11.80
C TYR A 236 0.94 -24.58 12.47
N TYR A 237 0.39 -23.52 13.09
CA TYR A 237 1.19 -22.47 13.73
C TYR A 237 1.28 -22.61 15.25
N GLY A 238 0.36 -23.35 15.91
CA GLY A 238 0.26 -23.39 17.37
C GLY A 238 1.52 -23.86 18.09
N GLU A 239 2.27 -24.79 17.49
CA GLU A 239 3.52 -25.34 18.03
C GLU A 239 4.76 -24.46 17.78
N ILE A 240 4.65 -23.40 16.95
CA ILE A 240 5.76 -22.50 16.64
C ILE A 240 5.99 -21.60 17.86
N LYS A 241 7.21 -21.61 18.38
CA LYS A 241 7.57 -20.83 19.57
C LYS A 241 7.60 -19.33 19.26
N SER A 242 7.06 -18.53 20.16
CA SER A 242 7.24 -17.09 20.19
C SER A 242 8.70 -16.71 20.45
N ARG A 243 9.07 -15.48 20.10
CA ARG A 243 10.40 -14.90 20.36
C ARG A 243 10.27 -13.66 21.26
N PRO A 244 11.34 -13.19 21.93
CA PRO A 244 11.29 -12.03 22.81
C PRO A 244 11.26 -10.74 22.01
N ILE A 245 10.20 -10.55 21.22
CA ILE A 245 9.99 -9.34 20.39
C ILE A 245 8.97 -8.45 21.10
N ALA A 246 9.34 -7.20 21.34
CA ALA A 246 8.42 -6.21 21.88
C ALA A 246 7.28 -5.93 20.86
N SER A 247 6.05 -5.83 21.36
CA SER A 247 4.92 -5.37 20.54
C SER A 247 5.20 -3.96 20.00
N LEU A 248 4.53 -3.55 18.92
CA LEU A 248 4.73 -2.22 18.33
C LEU A 248 4.57 -1.09 19.36
N ALA A 249 3.56 -1.20 20.22
CA ALA A 249 3.29 -0.21 21.28
C ALA A 249 4.41 -0.08 22.32
N LEU A 250 5.26 -1.11 22.49
CA LEU A 250 6.38 -1.12 23.42
C LEU A 250 7.74 -0.85 22.77
N ARG A 251 7.80 -0.73 21.45
CA ARG A 251 9.01 -0.33 20.74
C ARG A 251 9.26 1.15 20.97
N LYS A 252 10.54 1.54 21.10
CA LYS A 252 10.89 2.97 21.23
C LYS A 252 10.43 3.69 19.96
N PRO A 253 9.68 4.80 20.10
CA PRO A 253 9.29 5.62 18.96
C PRO A 253 10.53 6.12 18.21
N GLN A 254 10.51 6.00 16.91
CA GLN A 254 11.50 6.61 16.03
C GLN A 254 10.91 7.93 15.53
N THR A 255 11.58 9.03 15.84
CA THR A 255 11.10 10.37 15.48
C THR A 255 12.08 11.04 14.53
N GLU A 256 11.58 11.95 13.73
CA GLU A 256 12.41 12.83 12.90
C GLU A 256 12.71 14.12 13.63
N VAL A 257 13.88 14.68 13.43
CA VAL A 257 14.21 16.01 13.94
C VAL A 257 13.42 17.08 13.18
N THR A 258 12.99 18.11 13.89
CA THR A 258 12.26 19.22 13.28
C THR A 258 13.13 19.91 12.24
N GLN A 259 12.64 20.00 11.02
CA GLN A 259 13.30 20.72 9.96
C GLN A 259 13.10 22.23 10.17
N ALA A 260 14.15 22.99 9.91
CA ALA A 260 14.13 24.47 9.92
C ALA A 260 14.71 24.97 8.58
N GLY A 261 13.81 25.45 7.70
CA GLY A 261 14.15 25.92 6.37
C GLY A 261 14.15 24.85 5.28
N ILE A 262 14.17 25.30 4.05
CA ILE A 262 14.06 24.43 2.84
C ILE A 262 15.34 23.62 2.68
N LYS A 263 15.21 22.32 2.45
CA LYS A 263 16.28 21.46 1.93
C LYS A 263 16.17 21.39 0.40
N ARG A 264 17.32 21.48 -0.31
CA ARG A 264 17.34 21.35 -1.78
C ARG A 264 18.42 20.42 -2.24
N LEU A 265 18.11 19.60 -3.24
CA LEU A 265 19.11 18.75 -3.88
C LEU A 265 18.85 18.71 -5.40
N GLN A 266 19.92 18.48 -6.14
CA GLN A 266 19.91 18.26 -7.58
C GLN A 266 20.50 16.87 -7.85
N VAL A 267 19.79 16.08 -8.63
CA VAL A 267 20.17 14.69 -8.98
C VAL A 267 20.45 14.65 -10.47
N LYS A 268 21.67 14.32 -10.84
CA LYS A 268 22.08 14.13 -12.23
C LYS A 268 21.87 12.69 -12.65
N ALA A 269 21.05 12.47 -13.68
CA ALA A 269 20.84 11.14 -14.25
C ALA A 269 20.47 11.25 -15.74
N PRO A 270 20.75 10.21 -16.56
CA PRO A 270 20.34 10.16 -17.95
C PRO A 270 18.82 10.25 -18.08
N ALA A 271 18.30 11.32 -18.67
CA ALA A 271 16.87 11.52 -18.86
C ALA A 271 16.60 12.48 -20.02
N GLN A 272 15.39 12.41 -20.58
CA GLN A 272 14.96 13.33 -21.64
C GLN A 272 14.44 14.67 -21.08
N MET A 273 13.74 14.61 -19.95
CA MET A 273 13.08 15.75 -19.35
C MET A 273 13.49 15.92 -17.88
N PRO A 274 13.55 17.14 -17.37
CA PRO A 274 13.71 17.38 -15.95
C PRO A 274 12.48 16.92 -15.17
N TYR A 275 12.65 16.67 -13.88
CA TYR A 275 11.57 16.27 -12.98
C TYR A 275 11.72 16.98 -11.64
N LEU A 276 10.59 17.36 -11.06
CA LEU A 276 10.52 18.05 -9.77
C LEU A 276 9.78 17.18 -8.76
N VAL A 277 10.33 17.08 -7.56
CA VAL A 277 9.62 16.54 -6.39
C VAL A 277 9.73 17.52 -5.23
N MET A 278 8.61 17.90 -4.67
CA MET A 278 8.47 18.71 -3.45
C MET A 278 7.82 17.86 -2.39
N GLY A 279 8.50 17.60 -1.28
CA GLY A 279 7.97 16.80 -0.17
C GLY A 279 7.94 17.61 1.11
N TYR A 280 6.80 17.59 1.77
CA TYR A 280 6.53 18.27 3.02
C TYR A 280 6.35 17.24 4.12
N HIS A 281 7.02 17.38 5.27
CA HIS A 281 6.75 16.53 6.41
C HIS A 281 5.30 16.67 6.86
N ALA A 282 4.63 15.55 7.05
CA ALA A 282 3.23 15.46 7.40
C ALA A 282 2.99 14.36 8.46
N PRO A 283 1.95 14.45 9.30
CA PRO A 283 1.62 13.40 10.24
C PRO A 283 1.10 12.16 9.51
N VAL A 284 1.06 11.03 10.20
CA VAL A 284 0.30 9.84 9.83
C VAL A 284 -0.72 9.54 10.90
N LEU A 285 -1.69 8.71 10.58
CA LEU A 285 -2.76 8.29 11.49
C LEU A 285 -2.17 7.43 12.62
N GLN A 286 -2.38 7.85 13.86
CA GLN A 286 -2.00 7.12 15.08
C GLN A 286 -3.24 6.62 15.82
N ASP A 287 -4.30 7.43 15.85
CA ASP A 287 -5.59 7.12 16.45
C ASP A 287 -6.71 7.51 15.47
N ALA A 288 -7.39 6.51 14.95
CA ALA A 288 -8.47 6.70 13.96
C ALA A 288 -9.62 7.60 14.46
N ASN A 289 -9.83 7.68 15.77
CA ASN A 289 -10.90 8.49 16.37
C ASN A 289 -10.46 9.91 16.73
N ALA A 290 -9.25 10.06 17.27
CA ALA A 290 -8.72 11.33 17.77
C ALA A 290 -8.14 12.19 16.65
N ASP A 291 -7.42 11.59 15.72
CA ASP A 291 -6.74 12.31 14.65
C ASP A 291 -7.74 12.82 13.61
N TRP A 292 -7.48 14.01 13.09
CA TRP A 292 -8.25 14.59 12.00
C TRP A 292 -7.38 15.09 10.83
N GLU A 293 -6.14 15.43 11.10
CA GLU A 293 -5.22 16.01 10.12
C GLU A 293 -4.87 15.06 8.98
N PRO A 294 -4.59 13.76 9.24
CA PRO A 294 -4.35 12.80 8.16
C PRO A 294 -5.53 12.69 7.18
N TYR A 295 -6.75 12.69 7.67
CA TYR A 295 -7.94 12.68 6.80
C TYR A 295 -8.07 13.95 5.96
N ALA A 296 -7.75 15.10 6.55
CA ALA A 296 -7.78 16.37 5.83
C ALA A 296 -6.67 16.47 4.77
N LEU A 297 -5.49 15.87 5.02
CA LEU A 297 -4.39 15.76 4.04
C LEU A 297 -4.75 14.83 2.88
N GLU A 298 -5.40 13.70 3.15
CA GLU A 298 -5.89 12.81 2.10
C GLU A 298 -6.95 13.51 1.21
N MET A 299 -7.87 14.23 1.83
CA MET A 299 -8.82 15.05 1.08
C MET A 299 -8.14 16.19 0.30
N LEU A 300 -7.05 16.75 0.81
CA LEU A 300 -6.24 17.75 0.11
C LEU A 300 -5.62 17.19 -1.18
N VAL A 301 -5.11 15.95 -1.15
CA VAL A 301 -4.68 15.25 -2.38
C VAL A 301 -5.81 15.22 -3.40
N GLY A 302 -7.00 14.82 -2.99
CA GLY A 302 -8.17 14.78 -3.88
C GLY A 302 -8.56 16.14 -4.48
N VAL A 303 -8.37 17.24 -3.72
CA VAL A 303 -8.58 18.62 -4.22
C VAL A 303 -7.53 18.98 -5.25
N LEU A 304 -6.27 18.64 -5.01
CA LEU A 304 -5.14 19.02 -5.87
C LEU A 304 -5.05 18.14 -7.13
N ASP A 305 -5.21 16.82 -6.99
CA ASP A 305 -4.91 15.85 -8.08
C ASP A 305 -5.86 14.64 -8.14
N GLY A 306 -7.03 14.68 -7.53
CA GLY A 306 -7.93 13.50 -7.50
C GLY A 306 -8.50 13.06 -8.87
N ASN A 307 -8.38 13.87 -9.92
CA ASN A 307 -8.79 13.57 -11.30
C ASN A 307 -8.37 14.71 -12.26
N GLU A 308 -8.64 14.53 -13.57
CA GLU A 308 -8.33 15.53 -14.61
C GLU A 308 -8.98 16.93 -14.38
N SER A 309 -10.04 17.02 -13.59
CA SER A 309 -10.70 18.28 -13.24
C SER A 309 -10.22 18.86 -11.90
N ALA A 310 -9.27 18.19 -11.24
CA ALA A 310 -8.63 18.68 -10.03
C ALA A 310 -7.75 19.89 -10.32
N ARG A 311 -7.42 20.67 -9.28
CA ARG A 311 -6.78 21.98 -9.47
C ARG A 311 -5.51 21.93 -10.26
N LEU A 312 -4.58 21.03 -9.91
CA LEU A 312 -3.27 20.98 -10.55
C LEU A 312 -3.37 20.56 -12.02
N ASN A 313 -4.14 19.51 -12.31
CA ASN A 313 -4.33 19.04 -13.69
C ASN A 313 -5.03 20.09 -14.55
N LYS A 314 -6.11 20.70 -14.00
CA LYS A 314 -6.84 21.73 -14.72
C LYS A 314 -5.97 22.96 -15.00
N GLU A 315 -5.38 23.54 -13.97
CA GLU A 315 -4.68 24.83 -14.07
C GLU A 315 -3.30 24.70 -14.71
N LEU A 316 -2.49 23.71 -14.30
CA LEU A 316 -1.08 23.66 -14.68
C LEU A 316 -0.82 22.79 -15.91
N VAL A 317 -1.64 21.75 -16.15
CA VAL A 317 -1.47 20.88 -17.33
C VAL A 317 -2.29 21.41 -18.50
N ARG A 318 -3.60 21.62 -18.33
CA ARG A 318 -4.49 21.97 -19.45
C ARG A 318 -4.50 23.45 -19.78
N ASP A 319 -4.71 24.31 -18.75
CA ASP A 319 -5.01 25.73 -19.00
C ASP A 319 -3.70 26.55 -19.24
N GLN A 320 -2.71 26.40 -18.34
CA GLN A 320 -1.44 27.14 -18.43
C GLN A 320 -0.33 26.42 -19.18
N GLN A 321 -0.46 25.10 -19.35
CA GLN A 321 0.54 24.25 -20.02
C GLN A 321 1.97 24.42 -19.46
N ILE A 322 2.07 24.55 -18.14
CA ILE A 322 3.35 24.63 -17.41
C ILE A 322 3.92 23.25 -17.17
N ALA A 323 3.06 22.25 -16.91
CA ALA A 323 3.43 20.86 -16.69
C ALA A 323 2.88 19.96 -17.78
N SER A 324 3.65 18.96 -18.20
CA SER A 324 3.18 17.82 -19.01
C SER A 324 2.54 16.74 -18.17
N SER A 325 3.00 16.59 -16.93
CA SER A 325 2.40 15.70 -15.91
C SER A 325 2.60 16.30 -14.53
N ILE A 326 1.65 16.00 -13.63
CA ILE A 326 1.70 16.44 -12.23
C ILE A 326 1.05 15.39 -11.35
N ASN A 327 1.53 15.27 -10.13
CA ASN A 327 0.98 14.34 -9.15
C ASN A 327 1.02 14.93 -7.74
N ALA A 328 -0.01 14.65 -6.94
CA ALA A 328 -0.03 14.88 -5.50
C ALA A 328 -0.26 13.56 -4.79
N GLU A 329 0.51 13.27 -3.75
CA GLU A 329 0.47 12.00 -3.05
C GLU A 329 0.63 12.20 -1.55
N TYR A 330 -0.11 11.43 -0.77
CA TYR A 330 0.02 11.34 0.67
C TYR A 330 -0.49 9.98 1.13
N ASP A 331 0.29 9.31 1.99
CA ASP A 331 -0.12 8.07 2.67
C ASP A 331 -0.38 8.39 4.15
N ALA A 332 -1.63 8.19 4.57
CA ALA A 332 -2.06 8.41 5.94
C ALA A 332 -1.60 7.31 6.89
N THR A 333 -1.09 6.17 6.39
CA THR A 333 -0.75 4.99 7.19
C THR A 333 0.76 4.77 7.26
N GLY A 334 1.28 4.54 8.46
CA GLY A 334 2.70 4.26 8.66
C GLY A 334 3.08 4.24 10.13
N ARG A 335 4.22 3.64 10.45
CA ARG A 335 4.79 3.62 11.80
C ARG A 335 5.60 4.88 12.14
N GLY A 336 6.09 5.55 11.11
CA GLY A 336 6.89 6.76 11.23
C GLY A 336 6.20 8.00 10.67
N PRO A 337 6.86 9.18 10.75
CA PRO A 337 6.31 10.40 10.18
C PRO A 337 6.17 10.30 8.67
N GLY A 338 5.05 10.79 8.14
CA GLY A 338 4.73 10.78 6.71
C GLY A 338 5.29 11.98 5.96
N MET A 339 5.00 11.99 4.66
CA MET A 339 5.26 13.15 3.80
C MET A 339 4.10 13.36 2.84
N PHE A 340 3.84 14.63 2.55
CA PHE A 340 2.95 15.06 1.47
C PHE A 340 3.80 15.46 0.26
N PHE A 341 3.57 14.83 -0.89
CA PHE A 341 4.36 15.06 -2.09
C PHE A 341 3.57 15.83 -3.14
N LEU A 342 4.28 16.71 -3.83
CA LEU A 342 3.90 17.26 -5.11
C LEU A 342 5.04 16.98 -6.09
N SER A 343 4.75 16.42 -7.24
CA SER A 343 5.76 16.11 -8.24
C SER A 343 5.25 16.41 -9.64
N GLY A 344 6.17 16.60 -10.59
CA GLY A 344 5.76 16.84 -11.97
C GLY A 344 6.92 17.02 -12.91
N THR A 345 6.59 16.90 -14.20
CA THR A 345 7.46 17.15 -15.32
C THR A 345 7.02 18.47 -15.98
N PRO A 346 7.89 19.46 -16.15
CA PRO A 346 7.53 20.67 -16.87
C PRO A 346 7.21 20.38 -18.34
N SER A 347 6.36 21.18 -18.97
CA SER A 347 6.12 21.08 -20.41
C SER A 347 7.37 21.48 -21.20
N GLU A 348 7.46 21.06 -22.45
CA GLU A 348 8.56 21.43 -23.34
C GLU A 348 8.70 22.95 -23.40
N GLY A 349 9.93 23.44 -23.26
CA GLY A 349 10.24 24.86 -23.21
C GLY A 349 9.96 25.56 -21.88
N ARG A 350 9.44 24.83 -20.87
CA ARG A 350 9.25 25.35 -19.52
C ARG A 350 10.37 24.88 -18.59
N SER A 351 10.69 25.69 -17.61
CA SER A 351 11.70 25.35 -16.59
C SER A 351 11.11 24.72 -15.35
N VAL A 352 11.95 23.98 -14.61
CA VAL A 352 11.59 23.46 -13.28
C VAL A 352 11.24 24.58 -12.31
N ALA A 353 11.89 25.74 -12.42
CA ALA A 353 11.62 26.90 -11.57
C ALA A 353 10.21 27.47 -11.81
N GLU A 354 9.75 27.51 -13.08
CA GLU A 354 8.38 27.91 -13.41
C GLU A 354 7.37 26.92 -12.82
N LEU A 355 7.63 25.60 -12.93
CA LEU A 355 6.76 24.58 -12.35
C LEU A 355 6.71 24.68 -10.83
N GLU A 356 7.85 24.81 -10.14
CA GLU A 356 7.89 25.01 -8.68
C GLU A 356 7.12 26.27 -8.28
N GLY A 357 7.33 27.37 -8.98
CA GLY A 357 6.61 28.63 -8.74
C GLY A 357 5.09 28.49 -8.92
N ALA A 358 4.66 27.75 -9.93
CA ALA A 358 3.24 27.49 -10.18
C ALA A 358 2.61 26.63 -9.09
N LEU A 359 3.29 25.55 -8.65
CA LEU A 359 2.85 24.71 -7.52
C LEU A 359 2.72 25.51 -6.22
N ARG A 360 3.70 26.33 -5.91
CA ARG A 360 3.66 27.22 -4.73
C ARG A 360 2.51 28.24 -4.82
N ASN A 361 2.22 28.75 -6.00
CA ASN A 361 1.10 29.67 -6.21
C ASN A 361 -0.25 28.96 -6.02
N GLU A 362 -0.40 27.70 -6.45
CA GLU A 362 -1.60 26.92 -6.19
C GLU A 362 -1.80 26.66 -4.68
N ILE A 363 -0.73 26.33 -3.93
CA ILE A 363 -0.77 26.22 -2.47
C ILE A 363 -1.22 27.56 -1.85
N LYS A 364 -0.62 28.68 -2.26
CA LYS A 364 -1.01 30.03 -1.78
C LYS A 364 -2.46 30.35 -2.10
N ARG A 365 -2.94 30.01 -3.30
CA ARG A 365 -4.34 30.18 -3.72
C ARG A 365 -5.28 29.35 -2.87
N LEU A 366 -4.93 28.10 -2.59
CA LEU A 366 -5.70 27.23 -1.71
C LEU A 366 -5.76 27.79 -0.27
N ILE A 367 -4.66 28.27 0.25
CA ILE A 367 -4.60 28.88 1.59
C ILE A 367 -5.44 30.17 1.66
N SER A 368 -5.39 31.02 0.64
CA SER A 368 -6.11 32.32 0.62
C SER A 368 -7.60 32.17 0.34
N ALA A 369 -7.97 31.43 -0.71
CA ALA A 369 -9.34 31.29 -1.19
C ALA A 369 -10.09 30.08 -0.58
N GLY A 370 -9.37 29.11 -0.02
CA GLY A 370 -9.95 27.88 0.55
C GLY A 370 -10.43 26.90 -0.54
N VAL A 371 -11.28 25.96 -0.11
CA VAL A 371 -11.94 24.95 -0.93
C VAL A 371 -13.43 25.26 -0.96
N THR A 372 -14.05 25.24 -2.13
CA THR A 372 -15.49 25.48 -2.26
C THR A 372 -16.29 24.24 -1.87
N GLU A 373 -17.52 24.44 -1.38
CA GLU A 373 -18.42 23.32 -1.03
C GLU A 373 -18.72 22.39 -2.22
N LYS A 374 -18.78 22.93 -3.44
CA LYS A 374 -18.97 22.13 -4.67
C LYS A 374 -17.78 21.23 -4.93
N GLU A 375 -16.58 21.74 -4.76
CA GLU A 375 -15.32 21.03 -4.93
C GLU A 375 -15.17 19.95 -3.84
N LEU A 376 -15.42 20.30 -2.58
CA LEU A 376 -15.36 19.37 -1.45
C LEU A 376 -16.34 18.21 -1.62
N ARG A 377 -17.59 18.45 -2.03
CA ARG A 377 -18.56 17.38 -2.27
C ARG A 377 -18.11 16.42 -3.36
N ARG A 378 -17.51 16.93 -4.46
CA ARG A 378 -16.97 16.10 -5.52
C ARG A 378 -15.81 15.23 -5.01
N VAL A 379 -14.84 15.82 -4.35
CA VAL A 379 -13.65 15.13 -3.82
C VAL A 379 -14.06 14.09 -2.80
N ARG A 380 -14.97 14.45 -1.87
CA ARG A 380 -15.48 13.51 -0.88
C ARG A 380 -16.12 12.29 -1.52
N ALA A 381 -16.95 12.47 -2.53
CA ALA A 381 -17.55 11.36 -3.26
C ALA A 381 -16.51 10.47 -3.89
N GLN A 382 -15.45 11.02 -4.49
CA GLN A 382 -14.38 10.27 -5.15
C GLN A 382 -13.52 9.49 -4.17
N VAL A 383 -13.03 10.14 -3.12
CA VAL A 383 -12.17 9.51 -2.10
C VAL A 383 -12.93 8.37 -1.40
N VAL A 384 -14.15 8.66 -0.92
CA VAL A 384 -14.96 7.64 -0.25
C VAL A 384 -15.33 6.49 -1.18
N SER A 385 -15.73 6.79 -2.43
CA SER A 385 -16.03 5.73 -3.40
C SER A 385 -14.78 4.88 -3.72
N GLY A 386 -13.60 5.49 -3.79
CA GLY A 386 -12.34 4.78 -3.96
C GLY A 386 -12.13 3.73 -2.88
N HIS A 387 -12.27 4.09 -1.61
CA HIS A 387 -12.19 3.16 -0.48
C HIS A 387 -13.25 2.07 -0.54
N VAL A 388 -14.51 2.42 -0.88
CA VAL A 388 -15.60 1.44 -0.95
C VAL A 388 -15.37 0.44 -2.10
N PHE A 389 -14.99 0.91 -3.29
CA PHE A 389 -14.74 0.01 -4.43
C PHE A 389 -13.57 -0.95 -4.21
N GLN A 390 -12.59 -0.55 -3.44
CA GLN A 390 -11.49 -1.44 -3.06
C GLN A 390 -11.97 -2.65 -2.25
N LEU A 391 -13.06 -2.50 -1.48
CA LEU A 391 -13.67 -3.59 -0.71
C LEU A 391 -14.33 -4.67 -1.57
N ASP A 392 -14.54 -4.45 -2.87
CA ASP A 392 -15.01 -5.50 -3.79
C ASP A 392 -13.98 -6.60 -4.03
N SER A 393 -12.70 -6.31 -3.86
CA SER A 393 -11.60 -7.26 -4.00
C SER A 393 -11.27 -7.94 -2.67
N MET A 394 -11.42 -9.26 -2.59
CA MET A 394 -10.99 -10.05 -1.42
C MET A 394 -9.52 -9.84 -1.11
N PHE A 395 -8.67 -9.75 -2.14
CA PHE A 395 -7.24 -9.47 -1.98
C PHE A 395 -7.02 -8.12 -1.31
N TYR A 396 -7.73 -7.10 -1.75
CA TYR A 396 -7.58 -5.75 -1.20
C TYR A 396 -8.13 -5.65 0.23
N GLN A 397 -9.23 -6.36 0.53
CA GLN A 397 -9.73 -6.47 1.91
C GLN A 397 -8.67 -7.07 2.84
N ALA A 398 -7.99 -8.14 2.39
CA ALA A 398 -6.91 -8.76 3.17
C ALA A 398 -5.71 -7.81 3.33
N MET A 399 -5.35 -7.06 2.27
CA MET A 399 -4.29 -6.05 2.31
C MET A 399 -4.59 -4.94 3.32
N GLN A 400 -5.79 -4.38 3.32
CA GLN A 400 -6.17 -3.32 4.27
C GLN A 400 -6.12 -3.79 5.73
N ILE A 401 -6.65 -5.00 6.00
CA ILE A 401 -6.58 -5.60 7.34
C ILE A 401 -5.13 -5.75 7.77
N GLY A 402 -4.30 -6.38 6.94
CA GLY A 402 -2.90 -6.65 7.26
C GLY A 402 -2.06 -5.38 7.42
N GLN A 403 -2.26 -4.38 6.57
CA GLN A 403 -1.57 -3.09 6.65
C GLN A 403 -1.89 -2.38 7.97
N LEU A 404 -3.16 -2.19 8.32
CA LEU A 404 -3.55 -1.52 9.56
C LEU A 404 -2.97 -2.22 10.78
N GLU A 405 -3.11 -3.55 10.86
CA GLU A 405 -2.56 -4.34 11.96
C GLU A 405 -1.02 -4.29 12.05
N SER A 406 -0.35 -4.04 10.94
CA SER A 406 1.11 -3.99 10.87
C SER A 406 1.71 -2.63 11.25
N VAL A 407 0.92 -1.56 11.18
CA VAL A 407 1.38 -0.21 11.54
C VAL A 407 0.93 0.25 12.94
N GLY A 408 0.19 -0.59 13.67
CA GLY A 408 -0.26 -0.30 15.04
C GLY A 408 -1.69 0.19 15.16
N LEU A 409 -2.40 0.28 14.03
CA LEU A 409 -3.84 0.49 13.96
C LEU A 409 -4.59 -0.85 14.06
N SER A 410 -5.90 -0.82 13.98
CA SER A 410 -6.75 -2.01 13.96
C SER A 410 -7.55 -2.09 12.66
N TYR A 411 -7.77 -3.31 12.16
CA TYR A 411 -8.72 -3.51 11.07
C TYR A 411 -10.14 -2.97 11.41
N ARG A 412 -10.47 -2.86 12.70
CA ARG A 412 -11.74 -2.28 13.18
C ARG A 412 -11.86 -0.78 12.91
N ASP A 413 -10.74 -0.12 12.63
CA ASP A 413 -10.69 1.31 12.33
C ASP A 413 -11.17 1.64 10.90
N LEU A 414 -11.30 0.64 10.00
CA LEU A 414 -11.70 0.85 8.61
C LEU A 414 -13.00 1.65 8.46
N ASP A 415 -14.05 1.27 9.19
CA ASP A 415 -15.32 1.99 9.14
C ASP A 415 -15.20 3.42 9.71
N THR A 416 -14.38 3.60 10.73
CA THR A 416 -14.09 4.91 11.32
C THR A 416 -13.35 5.79 10.33
N ILE A 417 -12.34 5.26 9.64
CA ILE A 417 -11.58 5.97 8.61
C ILE A 417 -12.51 6.50 7.52
N ILE A 418 -13.37 5.63 6.96
CA ILE A 418 -14.33 6.03 5.94
C ILE A 418 -15.31 7.10 6.45
N LYS A 419 -15.83 6.94 7.67
CA LYS A 419 -16.72 7.93 8.28
C LYS A 419 -16.03 9.28 8.52
N LYS A 420 -14.78 9.27 8.99
CA LYS A 420 -13.99 10.48 9.22
C LYS A 420 -13.72 11.24 7.92
N LEU A 421 -13.35 10.54 6.85
CA LEU A 421 -13.18 11.13 5.51
C LEU A 421 -14.47 11.84 5.03
N GLN A 422 -15.64 11.26 5.31
CA GLN A 422 -16.92 11.88 4.97
C GLN A 422 -17.20 13.19 5.74
N THR A 423 -16.59 13.38 6.90
CA THR A 423 -16.84 14.54 7.78
C THR A 423 -15.82 15.67 7.63
N VAL A 424 -14.74 15.46 6.86
CA VAL A 424 -13.73 16.49 6.61
C VAL A 424 -14.36 17.75 6.02
N THR A 425 -14.01 18.90 6.57
CA THR A 425 -14.52 20.22 6.16
C THR A 425 -13.52 20.98 5.30
N ALA A 426 -14.00 21.92 4.48
CA ALA A 426 -13.16 22.84 3.72
C ALA A 426 -12.19 23.63 4.61
N LYS A 427 -12.62 23.99 5.82
CA LYS A 427 -11.79 24.66 6.84
C LYS A 427 -10.59 23.79 7.24
N GLN A 428 -10.83 22.52 7.55
CA GLN A 428 -9.77 21.58 7.93
C GLN A 428 -8.75 21.35 6.81
N ILE A 429 -9.20 21.24 5.55
CA ILE A 429 -8.28 21.13 4.40
C ILE A 429 -7.40 22.36 4.30
N ARG A 430 -7.95 23.55 4.49
CA ARG A 430 -7.18 24.80 4.51
C ARG A 430 -6.20 24.85 5.68
N GLU A 431 -6.61 24.42 6.89
CA GLU A 431 -5.79 24.40 8.09
C GLU A 431 -4.55 23.49 7.94
N VAL A 432 -4.72 22.28 7.37
CA VAL A 432 -3.56 21.39 7.12
C VAL A 432 -2.63 21.96 6.04
N ALA A 433 -3.15 22.63 5.03
CA ALA A 433 -2.30 23.30 4.04
C ALA A 433 -1.47 24.44 4.68
N ILE A 434 -2.07 25.23 5.56
CA ILE A 434 -1.36 26.30 6.31
C ILE A 434 -0.30 25.71 7.23
N LYS A 435 -0.60 24.60 7.89
CA LYS A 435 0.28 24.01 8.90
C LYS A 435 1.45 23.23 8.29
N TYR A 436 1.22 22.49 7.23
CA TYR A 436 2.18 21.51 6.71
C TYR A 436 2.86 21.91 5.40
N LEU A 437 2.17 22.65 4.49
CA LEU A 437 2.76 23.02 3.22
C LEU A 437 3.56 24.33 3.34
N ILE A 438 4.54 24.31 4.21
CA ILE A 438 5.40 25.46 4.56
C ILE A 438 6.86 25.18 4.24
N ASP A 439 7.64 26.23 4.09
CA ASP A 439 9.06 26.13 3.74
C ASP A 439 9.91 25.40 4.78
N ASP A 440 9.56 25.51 6.05
CA ASP A 440 10.28 24.84 7.15
C ASP A 440 10.08 23.30 7.16
N SER A 441 9.11 22.76 6.42
CA SER A 441 8.90 21.32 6.27
C SER A 441 9.28 20.79 4.89
N LEU A 442 9.72 21.67 3.97
CA LEU A 442 9.89 21.37 2.54
C LEU A 442 11.29 20.85 2.21
N THR A 443 11.32 19.73 1.51
CA THR A 443 12.48 19.26 0.76
C THR A 443 12.15 19.28 -0.73
N VAL A 444 13.03 19.86 -1.56
CA VAL A 444 12.90 19.95 -3.02
C VAL A 444 14.00 19.13 -3.66
N ALA A 445 13.63 18.19 -4.52
CA ALA A 445 14.55 17.41 -5.33
C ALA A 445 14.29 17.67 -6.82
N ILE A 446 15.34 17.90 -7.57
CA ILE A 446 15.28 18.23 -8.99
C ILE A 446 16.12 17.22 -9.76
N LEU A 447 15.54 16.60 -10.77
CA LEU A 447 16.27 15.86 -11.80
C LEU A 447 16.91 16.84 -12.77
N ASP A 448 18.23 16.80 -12.85
CA ASP A 448 19.03 17.47 -13.87
C ASP A 448 19.33 16.47 -15.01
N PRO A 449 18.62 16.55 -16.14
CA PRO A 449 18.76 15.57 -17.21
C PRO A 449 20.17 15.58 -17.78
N GLN A 450 20.81 14.42 -17.80
CA GLN A 450 22.06 14.20 -18.52
C GLN A 450 21.78 13.51 -19.86
N PRO A 451 22.67 13.65 -20.86
CA PRO A 451 22.51 12.99 -22.14
C PRO A 451 22.30 11.47 -21.98
N LEU A 452 21.35 10.93 -22.74
CA LEU A 452 21.19 9.49 -22.84
C LEU A 452 22.40 8.92 -23.56
N GLU A 453 23.23 8.13 -22.88
CA GLU A 453 24.26 7.36 -23.57
C GLU A 453 23.55 6.44 -24.57
N GLN A 454 24.05 6.41 -25.81
CA GLN A 454 23.61 5.43 -26.80
C GLN A 454 24.06 4.03 -26.32
N ARG A 455 23.28 3.42 -25.44
CA ARG A 455 23.46 1.99 -25.14
C ARG A 455 23.26 1.24 -26.45
N ALA A 456 24.31 0.57 -26.93
CA ALA A 456 24.17 -0.39 -28.02
C ALA A 456 23.00 -1.31 -27.69
N ALA A 457 22.05 -1.45 -28.64
CA ALA A 457 20.85 -2.24 -28.44
C ALA A 457 21.25 -3.65 -27.99
N ILE A 458 20.97 -3.98 -26.73
CA ILE A 458 21.11 -5.35 -26.24
C ILE A 458 20.07 -6.15 -27.01
N PRO A 459 20.46 -7.20 -27.76
CA PRO A 459 19.49 -8.03 -28.47
C PRO A 459 18.47 -8.55 -27.45
N ALA A 460 17.19 -8.39 -27.76
CA ALA A 460 16.10 -8.89 -26.93
C ALA A 460 16.25 -10.41 -26.75
N SER A 461 16.92 -10.83 -25.71
CA SER A 461 17.04 -12.22 -25.32
C SER A 461 16.22 -12.49 -24.08
N THR A 462 15.24 -13.32 -24.29
CA THR A 462 14.55 -14.19 -23.34
C THR A 462 13.68 -13.53 -22.28
N LYS A 463 12.39 -13.67 -22.48
CA LYS A 463 11.36 -13.58 -21.45
C LYS A 463 11.78 -14.36 -20.22
N LEU A 464 12.19 -13.67 -19.18
CA LEU A 464 12.22 -14.23 -17.83
C LEU A 464 10.75 -14.45 -17.40
N ARG A 465 10.33 -15.71 -17.45
CA ARG A 465 9.12 -16.18 -16.78
C ARG A 465 9.50 -16.43 -15.32
N HIS A 466 8.90 -15.64 -14.44
CA HIS A 466 8.83 -15.97 -13.00
C HIS A 466 7.65 -16.90 -12.75
#